data_55288a8b8155866bc4c9104c4af1094b
#
_entry.id   55288a8b8155866bc4c9104c4af1094b
#
_cell.length_a   1.000
_cell.length_b   1.000
_cell.length_c   1.000
_cell.angle_alpha   90.00
_cell.angle_beta   90.00
_cell.angle_gamma   90.00
#
_symmetry.space_group_name_H-M   'P 1'
#
loop_
_entity.id
_entity.type
_entity.pdbx_description
1 polymer ?
#
loop_
_entity_poly.entity_id
_entity_poly.type
_entity_poly.pdbx_seq_one_letter_code
_entity_poly.pdbx_strand_id
1 'polypeptide(L)'
;MAAETGAITVGEYGRSHCEAHKEPLTRDDLLLIGAAQQAMIAAASEWAGPLLLTDTDALMTAAWCEMLLGERPQELMQAPKADLYLLLEPDLPWIDDGTRFFSDPADRHRFATIVAQALVDAGVPFIRIAGQGHERLAAARAAIGAMHV
;
A
#
# COMPACT_ATOMS: atom_id res chain seq x y z
N MET A 1 -15.19 -5.55 0.45
CA MET A 1 -14.46 -6.71 1.01
C MET A 1 -14.52 -6.72 2.54
N ALA A 2 -14.01 -5.72 3.23
CA ALA A 2 -14.03 -5.69 4.72
C ALA A 2 -15.44 -5.82 5.33
N ALA A 3 -16.43 -5.11 4.82
CA ALA A 3 -17.81 -5.19 5.31
C ALA A 3 -18.46 -6.58 5.21
N GLU A 4 -17.97 -7.44 4.34
CA GLU A 4 -18.51 -8.78 4.10
C GLU A 4 -17.73 -9.86 4.85
N THR A 5 -16.47 -9.60 5.21
CA THR A 5 -15.59 -10.53 5.92
C THR A 5 -15.52 -10.24 7.41
N GLY A 6 -16.04 -9.10 7.87
CA GLY A 6 -15.84 -8.62 9.24
C GLY A 6 -14.40 -8.25 9.56
N ALA A 7 -13.54 -8.11 8.54
CA ALA A 7 -12.14 -7.75 8.71
C ALA A 7 -11.98 -6.32 9.23
N ILE A 8 -11.03 -6.12 10.13
CA ILE A 8 -10.58 -4.78 10.50
C ILE A 8 -9.77 -4.21 9.33
N THR A 9 -9.93 -2.91 9.09
CA THR A 9 -9.19 -2.19 8.06
C THR A 9 -8.37 -1.06 8.66
N VAL A 10 -7.15 -0.89 8.16
CA VAL A 10 -6.29 0.26 8.45
C VAL A 10 -6.15 1.09 7.18
N GLY A 11 -6.61 2.34 7.23
CA GLY A 11 -6.51 3.27 6.11
C GLY A 11 -5.10 3.83 5.94
N GLU A 12 -4.91 4.61 4.88
CA GLU A 12 -3.64 5.23 4.52
C GLU A 12 -3.38 6.51 5.34
N TYR A 13 -2.39 6.48 6.23
CA TYR A 13 -1.98 7.66 7.00
C TYR A 13 -1.36 8.73 6.10
N GLY A 14 -0.61 8.33 5.06
CA GLY A 14 0.04 9.24 4.13
C GLY A 14 -0.92 10.22 3.46
N ARG A 15 -2.14 9.78 3.13
CA ARG A 15 -3.19 10.65 2.60
C ARG A 15 -3.55 11.77 3.59
N SER A 16 -3.81 11.42 4.84
CA SER A 16 -4.14 12.40 5.89
C SER A 16 -2.98 13.37 6.14
N HIS A 17 -1.74 12.88 6.06
CA HIS A 17 -0.55 13.72 6.18
C HIS A 17 -0.48 14.74 5.03
N CYS A 18 -0.65 14.31 3.78
CA CYS A 18 -0.63 15.18 2.60
C CYS A 18 -1.78 16.21 2.59
N GLU A 19 -2.96 15.84 3.08
CA GLU A 19 -4.09 16.78 3.22
C GLU A 19 -3.80 17.90 4.23
N ALA A 20 -3.08 17.56 5.31
CA ALA A 20 -2.70 18.52 6.35
C ALA A 20 -1.47 19.38 5.96
N HIS A 21 -0.55 18.82 5.16
CA HIS A 21 0.72 19.44 4.78
C HIS A 21 0.81 19.53 3.26
N LYS A 22 0.61 20.72 2.72
CA LYS A 22 0.58 20.96 1.25
C LYS A 22 1.97 21.15 0.62
N GLU A 23 3.02 21.05 1.41
CA GLU A 23 4.41 21.16 0.94
C GLU A 23 4.89 19.84 0.30
N PRO A 24 5.91 19.90 -0.57
CA PRO A 24 6.54 18.69 -1.09
C PRO A 24 7.06 17.80 0.04
N LEU A 25 6.79 16.50 -0.05
CA LEU A 25 7.21 15.52 0.95
C LEU A 25 8.74 15.43 1.02
N THR A 26 9.27 15.54 2.22
CA THR A 26 10.68 15.32 2.53
C THR A 26 10.93 13.85 2.94
N ARG A 27 12.22 13.48 3.06
CA ARG A 27 12.60 12.16 3.61
C ARG A 27 12.04 11.94 5.02
N ASP A 28 12.11 12.97 5.86
CA ASP A 28 11.63 12.88 7.25
C ASP A 28 10.10 12.73 7.32
N ASP A 29 9.36 13.37 6.42
CA ASP A 29 7.92 13.16 6.29
C ASP A 29 7.59 11.71 5.91
N LEU A 30 8.31 11.14 4.96
CA LEU A 30 8.09 9.76 4.53
C LEU A 30 8.48 8.75 5.61
N LEU A 31 9.53 8.99 6.39
CA LEU A 31 9.87 8.18 7.56
C LEU A 31 8.78 8.26 8.63
N LEU A 32 8.26 9.47 8.90
CA LEU A 32 7.15 9.68 9.83
C LEU A 32 5.87 8.96 9.35
N ILE A 33 5.53 9.08 8.06
CA ILE A 33 4.38 8.39 7.46
C ILE A 33 4.50 6.89 7.64
N GLY A 34 5.65 6.31 7.32
CA GLY A 34 5.88 4.88 7.47
C GLY A 34 5.78 4.40 8.92
N ALA A 35 6.38 5.15 9.85
CA ALA A 35 6.31 4.84 11.27
C ALA A 35 4.88 4.93 11.83
N ALA A 36 4.13 5.98 11.47
CA ALA A 36 2.74 6.16 11.90
C ALA A 36 1.84 5.05 11.32
N GLN A 37 2.01 4.71 10.04
CA GLN A 37 1.26 3.61 9.41
C GLN A 37 1.52 2.28 10.14
N GLN A 38 2.77 1.96 10.47
CA GLN A 38 3.12 0.74 11.19
C GLN A 38 2.53 0.73 12.62
N ALA A 39 2.53 1.87 13.32
CA ALA A 39 1.91 1.97 14.63
C ALA A 39 0.39 1.72 14.56
N MET A 40 -0.30 2.23 13.54
CA MET A 40 -1.72 1.97 13.31
C MET A 40 -1.99 0.49 13.02
N ILE A 41 -1.16 -0.15 12.19
CA ILE A 41 -1.25 -1.58 11.89
C ILE A 41 -1.04 -2.41 13.16
N ALA A 42 -0.01 -2.12 13.95
CA ALA A 42 0.28 -2.82 15.19
C ALA A 42 -0.89 -2.71 16.19
N ALA A 43 -1.42 -1.51 16.39
CA ALA A 43 -2.58 -1.29 17.27
C ALA A 43 -3.83 -2.03 16.77
N ALA A 44 -4.10 -2.04 15.46
CA ALA A 44 -5.24 -2.75 14.88
C ALA A 44 -5.09 -4.27 14.99
N SER A 45 -3.87 -4.80 14.90
CA SER A 45 -3.60 -6.24 14.99
C SER A 45 -3.95 -6.85 16.34
N GLU A 46 -3.91 -6.06 17.43
CA GLU A 46 -4.32 -6.52 18.77
C GLU A 46 -5.81 -6.87 18.85
N TRP A 47 -6.62 -6.30 17.99
CA TRP A 47 -8.08 -6.48 17.96
C TRP A 47 -8.58 -7.20 16.71
N ALA A 48 -7.66 -7.48 15.77
CA ALA A 48 -8.03 -8.16 14.53
C ALA A 48 -8.40 -9.61 14.80
N GLY A 49 -9.44 -10.08 14.11
CA GLY A 49 -9.73 -11.50 13.96
C GLY A 49 -8.71 -12.15 13.00
N PRO A 50 -9.15 -13.15 12.24
CA PRO A 50 -8.25 -13.89 11.34
C PRO A 50 -7.76 -13.07 10.14
N LEU A 51 -8.31 -11.87 9.90
CA LEU A 51 -7.98 -11.04 8.75
C LEU A 51 -7.91 -9.55 9.13
N LEU A 52 -6.74 -8.96 8.88
CA LEU A 52 -6.50 -7.53 8.93
C LEU A 52 -6.17 -7.05 7.51
N LEU A 53 -6.87 -6.04 7.02
CA LEU A 53 -6.63 -5.43 5.72
C LEU A 53 -6.00 -4.05 5.92
N THR A 54 -4.85 -3.82 5.30
CA THR A 54 -4.18 -2.52 5.36
C THR A 54 -4.14 -1.89 3.98
N ASP A 55 -4.49 -0.61 3.90
CA ASP A 55 -4.30 0.20 2.70
C ASP A 55 -2.91 0.85 2.80
N THR A 56 -1.89 0.15 2.32
CA THR A 56 -0.48 0.50 2.44
C THR A 56 0.21 0.08 3.76
N ASP A 57 1.54 0.18 3.73
CA ASP A 57 2.44 -0.03 4.87
C ASP A 57 3.77 0.71 4.68
N ALA A 58 4.78 0.45 5.54
CA ALA A 58 6.11 1.05 5.41
C ALA A 58 6.83 0.65 4.12
N LEU A 59 6.59 -0.55 3.57
CA LEU A 59 7.20 -0.99 2.31
C LEU A 59 6.66 -0.17 1.12
N MET A 60 5.35 0.14 1.12
CA MET A 60 4.77 1.05 0.15
C MET A 60 5.35 2.47 0.31
N THR A 61 5.56 2.93 1.54
CA THR A 61 6.20 4.22 1.81
C THR A 61 7.65 4.26 1.30
N ALA A 62 8.38 3.14 1.37
CA ALA A 62 9.72 3.03 0.76
C ALA A 62 9.66 3.18 -0.76
N ALA A 63 8.65 2.62 -1.42
CA ALA A 63 8.44 2.80 -2.86
C ALA A 63 8.10 4.26 -3.21
N TRP A 64 7.33 4.96 -2.37
CA TRP A 64 7.10 6.40 -2.50
C TRP A 64 8.39 7.20 -2.37
N CYS A 65 9.24 6.86 -1.40
CA CYS A 65 10.55 7.49 -1.22
C CYS A 65 11.41 7.34 -2.49
N GLU A 66 11.46 6.16 -3.08
CA GLU A 66 12.20 5.94 -4.33
C GLU A 66 11.62 6.74 -5.50
N MET A 67 10.29 6.77 -5.63
CA MET A 67 9.66 7.52 -6.72
C MET A 67 9.88 9.03 -6.63
N LEU A 68 9.83 9.59 -5.42
CA LEU A 68 9.91 11.04 -5.18
C LEU A 68 11.34 11.54 -4.97
N LEU A 69 12.19 10.75 -4.28
CA LEU A 69 13.51 11.18 -3.81
C LEU A 69 14.65 10.32 -4.38
N GLY A 70 14.35 9.21 -5.05
CA GLY A 70 15.36 8.33 -5.65
C GLY A 70 16.07 7.40 -4.66
N GLU A 71 15.55 7.22 -3.45
CA GLU A 71 16.14 6.37 -2.41
C GLU A 71 15.11 5.48 -1.72
N ARG A 72 15.56 4.32 -1.19
CA ARG A 72 14.77 3.44 -0.32
C ARG A 72 15.39 3.39 1.07
N PRO A 73 14.86 4.13 2.05
CA PRO A 73 15.38 4.09 3.42
C PRO A 73 15.29 2.68 4.02
N GLN A 74 16.39 2.24 4.64
CA GLN A 74 16.49 0.91 5.23
C GLN A 74 15.48 0.73 6.38
N GLU A 75 15.19 1.78 7.10
CA GLU A 75 14.21 1.84 8.18
C GLU A 75 12.83 1.39 7.71
N LEU A 76 12.41 1.83 6.51
CA LEU A 76 11.14 1.42 5.90
C LEU A 76 11.20 0.00 5.36
N MET A 77 12.33 -0.37 4.74
CA MET A 77 12.52 -1.72 4.18
C MET A 77 12.59 -2.82 5.26
N GLN A 78 13.03 -2.50 6.48
CA GLN A 78 13.13 -3.44 7.60
C GLN A 78 11.89 -3.49 8.48
N ALA A 79 10.92 -2.61 8.28
CA ALA A 79 9.66 -2.63 9.04
C ALA A 79 8.92 -3.98 8.89
N PRO A 80 8.07 -4.36 9.85
CA PRO A 80 7.22 -5.55 9.74
C PRO A 80 6.44 -5.59 8.42
N LYS A 81 6.23 -6.79 7.89
CA LYS A 81 5.57 -7.02 6.61
C LYS A 81 4.23 -7.71 6.81
N ALA A 82 3.32 -7.54 5.85
CA ALA A 82 2.11 -8.33 5.76
C ALA A 82 2.41 -9.77 5.26
N ASP A 83 1.52 -10.69 5.56
CA ASP A 83 1.62 -12.09 5.11
C ASP A 83 1.39 -12.22 3.61
N LEU A 84 0.62 -11.31 3.01
CA LEU A 84 0.37 -11.23 1.57
C LEU A 84 0.15 -9.78 1.13
N TYR A 85 0.71 -9.42 -0.02
CA TYR A 85 0.45 -8.16 -0.68
C TYR A 85 -0.42 -8.36 -1.92
N LEU A 86 -1.45 -7.53 -2.06
CA LEU A 86 -2.26 -7.44 -3.27
C LEU A 86 -1.81 -6.21 -4.06
N LEU A 87 -0.97 -6.44 -5.07
CA LEU A 87 -0.48 -5.37 -5.94
C LEU A 87 -1.54 -5.03 -6.99
N LEU A 88 -2.24 -3.93 -6.80
CA LEU A 88 -3.26 -3.45 -7.72
C LEU A 88 -2.62 -2.86 -8.97
N GLU A 89 -2.96 -3.38 -10.15
CA GLU A 89 -2.46 -2.86 -11.42
C GLU A 89 -3.04 -1.47 -11.73
N PRO A 90 -2.27 -0.57 -12.38
CA PRO A 90 -2.72 0.77 -12.74
C PRO A 90 -3.58 0.78 -14.02
N ASP A 91 -4.49 -0.17 -14.16
CA ASP A 91 -5.35 -0.41 -15.32
C ASP A 91 -6.73 0.27 -15.24
N LEU A 92 -6.98 1.00 -14.14
CA LEU A 92 -8.19 1.83 -13.99
C LEU A 92 -7.95 3.24 -14.52
N PRO A 93 -9.00 3.91 -15.06
CA PRO A 93 -8.94 5.32 -15.38
C PRO A 93 -8.51 6.15 -14.16
N TRP A 94 -7.62 7.12 -14.40
CA TRP A 94 -7.24 8.05 -13.35
C TRP A 94 -8.38 9.08 -13.16
N ILE A 95 -8.74 9.31 -11.90
CA ILE A 95 -9.74 10.31 -11.51
C ILE A 95 -9.07 11.18 -10.45
N ASP A 96 -9.07 12.49 -10.69
CA ASP A 96 -8.58 13.46 -9.71
C ASP A 96 -9.51 13.48 -8.48
N ASP A 97 -8.95 13.26 -7.32
CA ASP A 97 -9.63 13.38 -6.02
C ASP A 97 -8.98 14.44 -5.12
N GLY A 98 -8.11 15.28 -5.71
CA GLY A 98 -7.39 16.36 -5.04
C GLY A 98 -6.17 15.92 -4.23
N THR A 99 -5.93 14.62 -4.08
CA THR A 99 -4.79 14.05 -3.32
C THR A 99 -4.00 13.01 -4.11
N ARG A 100 -4.50 12.58 -5.27
CA ARG A 100 -3.83 11.59 -6.11
C ARG A 100 -2.66 12.19 -6.85
N PHE A 101 -1.51 11.56 -6.65
CA PHE A 101 -0.31 11.80 -7.45
C PHE A 101 -0.42 11.10 -8.82
N PHE A 102 0.39 11.54 -9.77
CA PHE A 102 0.63 10.89 -11.06
C PHE A 102 -0.60 10.77 -11.94
N SER A 103 -1.04 11.91 -12.50
CA SER A 103 -2.04 11.93 -13.57
C SER A 103 -1.52 11.29 -14.87
N ASP A 104 -0.20 11.36 -15.12
CA ASP A 104 0.43 10.75 -16.29
C ASP A 104 0.44 9.21 -16.16
N PRO A 105 -0.06 8.48 -17.16
CA PRO A 105 0.01 7.01 -17.20
C PRO A 105 1.44 6.46 -17.07
N ALA A 106 2.45 7.13 -17.63
CA ALA A 106 3.84 6.70 -17.56
C ALA A 106 4.36 6.71 -16.12
N ASP A 107 4.04 7.75 -15.34
CA ASP A 107 4.42 7.84 -13.93
C ASP A 107 3.71 6.78 -13.08
N ARG A 108 2.44 6.49 -13.36
CA ARG A 108 1.70 5.42 -12.68
C ARG A 108 2.31 4.04 -12.94
N HIS A 109 2.70 3.76 -14.18
CA HIS A 109 3.39 2.50 -14.53
C HIS A 109 4.78 2.43 -13.90
N ARG A 110 5.52 3.55 -13.89
CA ARG A 110 6.81 3.64 -13.22
C ARG A 110 6.67 3.34 -11.72
N PHE A 111 5.71 3.96 -11.06
CA PHE A 111 5.45 3.72 -9.65
C PHE A 111 5.06 2.25 -9.37
N ALA A 112 4.16 1.67 -10.18
CA ALA A 112 3.80 0.25 -10.06
C ALA A 112 5.01 -0.69 -10.24
N THR A 113 5.97 -0.34 -11.13
CA THR A 113 7.22 -1.07 -11.31
C THR A 113 8.11 -0.97 -10.07
N ILE A 114 8.25 0.22 -9.49
CA ILE A 114 9.01 0.46 -8.25
C ILE A 114 8.41 -0.36 -7.10
N VAL A 115 7.09 -0.33 -6.94
CA VAL A 115 6.39 -1.13 -5.91
C VAL A 115 6.64 -2.62 -6.11
N ALA A 116 6.47 -3.14 -7.33
CA ALA A 116 6.71 -4.54 -7.62
C ALA A 116 8.16 -4.95 -7.28
N GLN A 117 9.13 -4.10 -7.63
CA GLN A 117 10.54 -4.36 -7.31
C GLN A 117 10.79 -4.32 -5.79
N ALA A 118 10.18 -3.39 -5.07
CA ALA A 118 10.28 -3.33 -3.60
C ALA A 118 9.75 -4.61 -2.94
N LEU A 119 8.65 -5.17 -3.43
CA LEU A 119 8.08 -6.44 -2.95
C LEU A 119 9.03 -7.62 -3.22
N VAL A 120 9.62 -7.67 -4.41
CA VAL A 120 10.62 -8.70 -4.77
C VAL A 120 11.86 -8.60 -3.89
N ASP A 121 12.41 -7.40 -3.72
CA ASP A 121 13.62 -7.15 -2.93
C ASP A 121 13.39 -7.45 -1.43
N ALA A 122 12.17 -7.23 -0.95
CA ALA A 122 11.77 -7.59 0.41
C ALA A 122 11.50 -9.09 0.61
N GLY A 123 11.43 -9.87 -0.47
CA GLY A 123 11.17 -11.31 -0.43
C GLY A 123 9.80 -11.68 0.10
N VAL A 124 8.79 -10.81 -0.06
CA VAL A 124 7.43 -11.03 0.44
C VAL A 124 6.51 -11.63 -0.62
N PRO A 125 5.53 -12.45 -0.23
CA PRO A 125 4.55 -12.97 -1.18
C PRO A 125 3.64 -11.85 -1.67
N PHE A 126 3.41 -11.79 -2.98
CA PHE A 126 2.46 -10.85 -3.55
C PHE A 126 1.73 -11.43 -4.77
N ILE A 127 0.53 -10.94 -5.01
CA ILE A 127 -0.31 -11.30 -6.16
C ILE A 127 -0.73 -10.00 -6.87
N ARG A 128 -0.55 -9.99 -8.20
CA ARG A 128 -1.02 -8.88 -9.03
C ARG A 128 -2.52 -8.99 -9.25
N ILE A 129 -3.23 -7.91 -9.02
CA ILE A 129 -4.69 -7.83 -9.14
C ILE A 129 -5.02 -6.83 -10.24
N ALA A 130 -5.57 -7.32 -11.34
CA ALA A 130 -6.03 -6.53 -12.47
C ALA A 130 -7.56 -6.61 -12.64
N GLY A 131 -8.08 -5.90 -13.63
CA GLY A 131 -9.50 -5.89 -13.97
C GLY A 131 -10.29 -4.78 -13.28
N GLN A 132 -11.60 -4.80 -13.41
CA GLN A 132 -12.47 -3.73 -12.91
C GLN A 132 -13.59 -4.28 -12.01
N GLY A 133 -14.03 -3.46 -11.05
CA GLY A 133 -15.20 -3.74 -10.25
C GLY A 133 -15.21 -5.12 -9.59
N HIS A 134 -16.19 -5.94 -9.96
CA HIS A 134 -16.37 -7.27 -9.37
C HIS A 134 -15.24 -8.26 -9.70
N GLU A 135 -14.61 -8.16 -10.86
CA GLU A 135 -13.50 -9.06 -11.23
C GLU A 135 -12.31 -8.84 -10.32
N ARG A 136 -11.93 -7.59 -10.09
CA ARG A 136 -10.84 -7.20 -9.18
C ARG A 136 -11.12 -7.67 -7.75
N LEU A 137 -12.36 -7.49 -7.28
CA LEU A 137 -12.76 -7.94 -5.95
C LEU A 137 -12.72 -9.46 -5.83
N ALA A 138 -13.19 -10.19 -6.86
CA ALA A 138 -13.16 -11.66 -6.87
C ALA A 138 -11.72 -12.19 -6.88
N ALA A 139 -10.81 -11.58 -7.66
CA ALA A 139 -9.40 -11.95 -7.68
C ALA A 139 -8.73 -11.73 -6.31
N ALA A 140 -9.00 -10.59 -5.66
CA ALA A 140 -8.47 -10.31 -4.33
C ALA A 140 -8.97 -11.32 -3.28
N ARG A 141 -10.25 -11.69 -3.32
CA ARG A 141 -10.83 -12.71 -2.43
C ARG A 141 -10.22 -14.10 -2.65
N ALA A 142 -10.04 -14.49 -3.92
CA ALA A 142 -9.43 -15.75 -4.25
C ALA A 142 -7.97 -15.82 -3.73
N ALA A 143 -7.23 -14.74 -3.87
CA ALA A 143 -5.86 -14.63 -3.35
C ALA A 143 -5.80 -14.80 -1.83
N ILE A 144 -6.68 -14.12 -1.09
CA ILE A 144 -6.75 -14.22 0.38
C ILE A 144 -7.21 -15.64 0.80
N GLY A 145 -8.22 -16.19 0.11
CA GLY A 145 -8.71 -17.54 0.39
C GLY A 145 -7.66 -18.64 0.23
N ALA A 146 -6.74 -18.47 -0.71
CA ALA A 146 -5.64 -19.39 -0.95
C ALA A 146 -4.56 -19.41 0.16
N MET A 147 -4.50 -18.39 1.02
CA MET A 147 -3.58 -18.34 2.16
C MET A 147 -4.00 -19.27 3.31
N HIS A 148 -5.27 -19.65 3.37
CA HIS A 148 -5.84 -20.40 4.50
C HIS A 148 -5.96 -21.89 4.19
N VAL A 149 -5.34 -22.37 3.13
CA VAL A 149 -5.21 -23.77 2.73
C VAL A 149 -3.77 -24.24 2.92
#